data_7765035e1ab55e3608553a2031d9813a
#
_entry.id   7765035e1ab55e3608553a2031d9813a
#
_cell.length_a   1.000
_cell.length_b   1.000
_cell.length_c   1.000
_cell.angle_alpha   90.00
_cell.angle_beta   90.00
_cell.angle_gamma   90.00
#
_symmetry.space_group_name_H-M   'P 1'
#
loop_
_entity.id
_entity.type
_entity.pdbx_description
1 polymer ?
#
loop_
_entity_poly.entity_id
_entity_poly.type
_entity_poly.pdbx_seq_one_letter_code
_entity_poly.pdbx_strand_id
1 'polypeptide(L)'
;KTNIQNRECTMKKLLIIATLAAVGMGACSKDDGVSAPEDLRKYVQVTIPENAASGETRTSVDGTTTSWVAGDKVAVSLYNGSTTEVCEFTVDRTGATTTFSGSVPVGSYTCAAAHYPFCAATFDAVNKTFTHTWGDAYCSTDLAAYDFMFSTVYETPFVVDETTTVLPIALTFRPLMARIGMKLALGANETPKYVTFTPDDNVLPTAGTVNADGTFSASALTNSLTVETDRKEFTVGLLPVGVVSKMSVHVTTTDGMTYSDKSFQLAGLKRNTHYTMNVPCRTKRFMLTVPDGVNSKYGTGTYGDNGFFQVEPQYDPESIFDGWHFLRSEIKSDKDAADGDVLKNRNRIQLQAVSLGTNRAQNGAFVTPPIQCDGTKTVTVSFTAATNKLTVGSVQYRIGVTNNGADISENFLRSFDNIQSSLEGECPWKHSGSVSRTHTFTVTNGQRIMMKVYSSGGGTPCHLELADFTYTVE
;
A
#
# COMPACT_ATOMS: atom_id res chain seq x y z
N LYS A 1 -25.52 -23.99 16.59
CA LYS A 1 -24.16 -24.45 16.96
C LYS A 1 -23.21 -23.86 15.97
N THR A 2 -22.58 -22.76 16.36
CA THR A 2 -21.72 -21.90 15.61
C THR A 2 -20.28 -22.37 15.70
N ASN A 3 -19.63 -22.61 14.60
CA ASN A 3 -18.19 -22.87 14.57
C ASN A 3 -17.49 -21.61 14.03
N ILE A 4 -16.80 -20.92 14.91
CA ILE A 4 -15.85 -19.84 14.58
C ILE A 4 -14.49 -20.51 14.39
N GLN A 5 -13.99 -20.52 13.17
CA GLN A 5 -12.60 -20.92 12.90
C GLN A 5 -11.72 -19.66 12.87
N ASN A 6 -10.80 -19.61 13.83
CA ASN A 6 -9.69 -18.69 13.89
C ASN A 6 -8.79 -18.88 12.65
N ARG A 7 -8.59 -17.83 11.88
CA ARG A 7 -7.50 -17.76 10.89
C ARG A 7 -6.29 -17.15 11.56
N GLU A 8 -5.32 -18.00 11.88
CA GLU A 8 -3.99 -17.57 12.27
C GLU A 8 -3.25 -16.97 11.06
N CYS A 9 -2.78 -15.75 11.26
CA CYS A 9 -1.93 -15.04 10.31
C CYS A 9 -0.51 -15.61 10.36
N THR A 10 -0.12 -16.41 9.37
CA THR A 10 1.21 -17.01 9.29
C THR A 10 2.19 -16.01 8.66
N MET A 11 2.96 -15.31 9.49
CA MET A 11 4.11 -14.52 9.05
C MET A 11 5.18 -15.43 8.42
N LYS A 12 5.44 -15.26 7.13
CA LYS A 12 6.58 -15.91 6.46
C LYS A 12 7.88 -15.23 6.91
N LYS A 13 8.62 -15.90 7.79
CA LYS A 13 9.99 -15.52 8.13
C LYS A 13 10.90 -15.81 6.94
N LEU A 14 11.48 -14.78 6.34
CA LEU A 14 12.58 -14.92 5.38
C LEU A 14 13.85 -15.27 6.14
N LEU A 15 14.34 -16.50 5.97
CA LEU A 15 15.57 -17.01 6.57
C LEU A 15 16.74 -16.66 5.62
N ILE A 16 17.55 -15.67 5.97
CA ILE A 16 18.83 -15.42 5.31
C ILE A 16 19.87 -16.35 5.94
N ILE A 17 20.31 -17.35 5.18
CA ILE A 17 21.40 -18.24 5.56
C ILE A 17 22.73 -17.57 5.16
N ALA A 18 23.46 -17.08 6.15
CA ALA A 18 24.86 -16.72 5.96
C ALA A 18 25.73 -17.96 6.19
N THR A 19 26.33 -18.49 5.14
CA THR A 19 27.32 -19.56 5.20
C THR A 19 28.67 -19.01 5.70
N LEU A 20 29.05 -19.38 6.90
CA LEU A 20 30.43 -19.20 7.38
C LEU A 20 31.10 -20.55 7.40
N ALA A 21 32.13 -20.70 6.56
CA ALA A 21 32.99 -21.89 6.56
C ALA A 21 33.92 -21.82 7.78
N ALA A 22 33.85 -22.83 8.66
CA ALA A 22 34.81 -23.03 9.72
C ALA A 22 35.74 -24.22 9.37
N VAL A 23 36.99 -23.94 9.23
CA VAL A 23 38.07 -24.94 9.25
C VAL A 23 38.84 -24.75 10.56
N GLY A 24 39.07 -25.82 11.28
CA GLY A 24 40.05 -25.83 12.36
C GLY A 24 39.72 -26.84 13.47
N MET A 25 40.19 -28.08 13.32
CA MET A 25 40.36 -29.01 14.43
C MET A 25 41.61 -28.61 15.25
N GLY A 26 41.47 -28.55 16.57
CA GLY A 26 42.59 -28.35 17.49
C GLY A 26 42.22 -28.73 18.92
N ALA A 27 42.63 -29.91 19.28
CA ALA A 27 43.07 -30.44 20.61
C ALA A 27 42.44 -29.87 21.90
N CYS A 28 41.91 -30.76 22.70
CA CYS A 28 41.63 -30.61 24.12
C CYS A 28 42.83 -30.11 24.92
N SER A 29 42.65 -29.00 25.65
CA SER A 29 43.29 -28.81 26.94
C SER A 29 42.20 -28.37 27.92
N LYS A 30 42.09 -29.09 29.05
CA LYS A 30 41.39 -28.62 30.22
C LYS A 30 42.12 -27.38 30.73
N ASP A 31 41.62 -26.24 30.45
CA ASP A 31 41.91 -25.02 31.21
C ASP A 31 40.63 -24.60 31.92
N ASP A 32 40.78 -24.35 33.21
CA ASP A 32 39.72 -23.81 34.07
C ASP A 32 39.30 -22.48 33.48
N GLY A 33 38.27 -22.54 32.61
CA GLY A 33 37.70 -21.37 31.96
C GLY A 33 37.12 -20.46 33.02
N VAL A 34 37.76 -19.33 33.25
CA VAL A 34 37.09 -18.13 33.78
C VAL A 34 35.91 -17.89 32.84
N SER A 35 34.73 -18.29 33.27
CA SER A 35 33.49 -17.90 32.61
C SER A 35 33.55 -16.39 32.45
N ALA A 36 33.39 -15.89 31.23
CA ALA A 36 33.17 -14.47 31.00
C ALA A 36 32.13 -14.00 32.05
N PRO A 37 32.36 -12.90 32.77
CA PRO A 37 31.44 -12.46 33.80
C PRO A 37 30.05 -12.40 33.16
N GLU A 38 29.08 -13.10 33.75
CA GLU A 38 27.67 -12.98 33.40
C GLU A 38 27.41 -11.47 33.39
N ASP A 39 26.89 -10.96 32.27
CA ASP A 39 26.60 -9.54 32.10
C ASP A 39 25.55 -9.15 33.18
N LEU A 40 26.06 -8.64 34.32
CA LEU A 40 25.23 -8.30 35.48
C LEU A 40 24.29 -7.17 35.05
N ARG A 41 23.02 -7.54 34.85
CA ARG A 41 21.98 -6.56 34.50
C ARG A 41 21.14 -6.18 35.69
N LYS A 42 20.75 -4.94 35.76
CA LYS A 42 19.93 -4.35 36.82
C LYS A 42 18.60 -3.87 36.25
N TYR A 43 17.51 -4.22 36.92
CA TYR A 43 16.20 -3.68 36.60
C TYR A 43 16.08 -2.28 37.23
N VAL A 44 15.81 -1.29 36.38
CA VAL A 44 15.80 0.12 36.78
C VAL A 44 14.61 0.86 36.16
N GLN A 45 14.32 2.04 36.71
CA GLN A 45 13.30 2.95 36.20
C GLN A 45 13.93 4.24 35.66
N VAL A 46 13.26 4.85 34.68
CA VAL A 46 13.49 6.19 34.17
C VAL A 46 12.21 6.99 34.34
N THR A 47 12.26 8.14 34.98
CA THR A 47 11.12 9.03 35.13
C THR A 47 11.11 10.06 33.99
N ILE A 48 10.00 10.20 33.30
CA ILE A 48 9.78 11.22 32.31
C ILE A 48 9.07 12.41 32.96
N PRO A 49 9.72 13.57 33.04
CA PRO A 49 9.15 14.74 33.71
C PRO A 49 7.93 15.30 32.93
N GLU A 50 6.99 15.85 33.69
CA GLU A 50 5.71 16.41 33.12
C GLU A 50 5.96 17.52 32.09
N ASN A 51 6.98 18.33 32.26
CA ASN A 51 7.33 19.42 31.35
C ASN A 51 7.96 18.95 30.02
N ALA A 52 8.31 17.68 29.92
CA ALA A 52 8.69 17.06 28.64
C ALA A 52 7.47 16.81 27.73
N ALA A 53 6.28 17.00 28.28
CA ALA A 53 5.01 16.70 27.64
C ALA A 53 4.28 17.95 27.10
N SER A 54 4.99 19.02 26.78
CA SER A 54 4.36 20.21 26.17
C SER A 54 3.80 19.89 24.76
N GLY A 55 2.71 19.14 24.71
CA GLY A 55 2.02 18.76 23.48
C GLY A 55 2.78 17.82 22.53
N GLU A 56 3.92 17.30 22.97
CA GLU A 56 4.88 16.64 22.08
C GLU A 56 5.06 15.13 22.30
N THR A 57 4.56 14.55 23.41
CA THR A 57 4.74 13.10 23.70
C THR A 57 3.50 12.28 23.43
N ARG A 58 3.65 10.97 23.09
CA ARG A 58 2.53 10.26 22.58
C ARG A 58 2.57 8.75 22.40
N THR A 59 1.41 8.09 22.55
CA THR A 59 1.03 6.85 21.85
C THR A 59 -0.47 6.66 21.66
N SER A 60 -1.31 7.51 22.21
CA SER A 60 -2.72 7.60 21.85
C SER A 60 -3.01 8.96 21.26
N VAL A 61 -3.66 9.03 20.09
CA VAL A 61 -4.05 10.28 19.43
C VAL A 61 -5.53 10.47 19.53
N ASP A 62 -5.93 11.39 20.38
CA ASP A 62 -7.22 12.06 20.25
C ASP A 62 -6.94 13.48 19.71
N GLY A 63 -6.94 13.59 18.38
CA GLY A 63 -6.72 14.84 17.66
C GLY A 63 -5.38 15.52 17.90
N THR A 64 -5.16 16.14 19.05
CA THR A 64 -3.97 16.96 19.35
C THR A 64 -3.25 16.55 20.62
N THR A 65 -3.87 15.74 21.47
CA THR A 65 -3.27 15.31 22.74
C THR A 65 -2.54 13.98 22.56
N THR A 66 -1.42 13.85 23.21
CA THR A 66 -0.56 12.67 23.11
C THR A 66 -0.18 12.19 24.49
N SER A 67 -0.37 10.92 24.77
CA SER A 67 -0.03 10.29 26.04
C SER A 67 0.62 8.94 25.80
N TRP A 68 1.52 8.56 26.69
CA TRP A 68 2.08 7.21 26.73
C TRP A 68 0.99 6.19 27.05
N VAL A 69 1.11 5.01 26.49
CA VAL A 69 0.22 3.87 26.80
C VAL A 69 1.04 2.82 27.56
N ALA A 70 0.48 2.28 28.63
CA ALA A 70 1.13 1.19 29.38
C ALA A 70 1.43 0.02 28.45
N GLY A 71 2.67 -0.48 28.52
CA GLY A 71 3.17 -1.55 27.66
C GLY A 71 3.89 -1.08 26.40
N ASP A 72 3.86 0.22 26.05
CA ASP A 72 4.71 0.75 24.99
C ASP A 72 6.19 0.47 25.24
N LYS A 73 6.92 0.23 24.17
CA LYS A 73 8.34 -0.10 24.25
C LYS A 73 9.21 1.02 23.71
N VAL A 74 10.19 1.40 24.50
CA VAL A 74 11.14 2.47 24.25
C VAL A 74 12.55 1.89 24.24
N ALA A 75 13.38 2.29 23.29
CA ALA A 75 14.81 1.98 23.31
C ALA A 75 15.56 3.05 24.10
N VAL A 76 16.29 2.64 25.12
CA VAL A 76 17.23 3.50 25.87
C VAL A 76 18.65 3.07 25.50
N SER A 77 19.40 3.99 24.90
CA SER A 77 20.78 3.81 24.48
C SER A 77 21.71 4.38 25.53
N LEU A 78 22.60 3.57 26.05
CA LEU A 78 23.60 3.92 27.08
C LEU A 78 24.98 3.79 26.47
N TYR A 79 25.78 4.85 26.51
CA TYR A 79 27.14 4.88 25.97
C TYR A 79 28.19 4.93 27.08
N ASN A 80 29.13 3.98 27.08
CA ASN A 80 30.15 3.85 28.10
C ASN A 80 31.51 4.49 27.75
N GLY A 81 31.55 5.27 26.65
CA GLY A 81 32.80 5.86 26.14
C GLY A 81 33.42 5.06 24.98
N SER A 82 33.01 3.83 24.76
CA SER A 82 33.49 2.97 23.68
C SER A 82 32.36 2.30 22.88
N THR A 83 31.32 1.82 23.54
CA THR A 83 30.22 1.09 22.95
C THR A 83 28.88 1.66 23.41
N THR A 84 27.86 1.55 22.54
CA THR A 84 26.48 1.88 22.86
C THR A 84 25.71 0.60 23.15
N GLU A 85 25.16 0.49 24.33
CA GLU A 85 24.21 -0.57 24.72
C GLU A 85 22.78 -0.07 24.53
N VAL A 86 21.95 -0.84 23.78
CA VAL A 86 20.55 -0.50 23.58
C VAL A 86 19.68 -1.41 24.43
N CYS A 87 18.92 -0.83 25.33
CA CYS A 87 18.07 -1.53 26.29
C CYS A 87 16.60 -1.26 26.00
N GLU A 88 15.79 -2.33 26.02
CA GLU A 88 14.33 -2.20 25.94
C GLU A 88 13.76 -1.78 27.29
N PHE A 89 12.97 -0.72 27.28
CA PHE A 89 12.19 -0.24 28.41
C PHE A 89 10.72 -0.28 28.07
N THR A 90 9.90 -0.62 29.07
CA THR A 90 8.45 -0.67 28.94
C THR A 90 7.83 0.48 29.73
N VAL A 91 6.84 1.13 29.15
CA VAL A 91 6.04 2.17 29.80
C VAL A 91 5.17 1.55 30.87
N ASP A 92 5.30 2.00 32.12
CA ASP A 92 4.63 1.39 33.28
C ASP A 92 3.14 1.78 33.38
N ARG A 93 2.79 3.00 32.99
CA ARG A 93 1.42 3.54 33.13
C ARG A 93 1.04 4.44 31.97
N THR A 94 -0.22 4.38 31.58
CA THR A 94 -0.81 5.33 30.63
C THR A 94 -0.88 6.73 31.24
N GLY A 95 -0.44 7.74 30.49
CA GLY A 95 -0.51 9.13 30.91
C GLY A 95 0.52 10.03 30.23
N ALA A 96 0.42 11.34 30.49
CA ALA A 96 1.40 12.33 30.03
C ALA A 96 2.73 12.19 30.79
N THR A 97 2.64 11.88 32.07
CA THR A 97 3.79 11.56 32.95
C THR A 97 3.79 10.07 33.24
N THR A 98 4.92 9.43 33.09
CA THR A 98 5.07 8.00 33.36
C THR A 98 6.49 7.64 33.73
N THR A 99 6.69 6.41 34.18
CA THR A 99 8.00 5.78 34.32
C THR A 99 8.17 4.73 33.27
N PHE A 100 9.40 4.53 32.84
CA PHE A 100 9.79 3.42 31.99
C PHE A 100 10.64 2.47 32.83
N SER A 101 10.38 1.18 32.73
CA SER A 101 11.09 0.14 33.44
C SER A 101 11.82 -0.78 32.47
N GLY A 102 13.09 -1.08 32.75
CA GLY A 102 13.89 -1.93 31.87
C GLY A 102 15.14 -2.48 32.59
N SER A 103 15.83 -3.38 31.89
CA SER A 103 17.06 -4.00 32.39
C SER A 103 18.27 -3.44 31.68
N VAL A 104 19.26 -2.95 32.45
CA VAL A 104 20.48 -2.37 31.93
C VAL A 104 21.72 -3.06 32.53
N PRO A 105 22.85 -3.13 31.79
CA PRO A 105 24.08 -3.66 32.33
C PRO A 105 24.61 -2.76 33.46
N VAL A 106 25.24 -3.36 34.48
CA VAL A 106 26.01 -2.65 35.50
C VAL A 106 27.24 -2.07 34.83
N GLY A 107 27.52 -0.79 35.11
CA GLY A 107 28.67 -0.12 34.50
C GLY A 107 28.66 1.40 34.62
N SER A 108 29.68 2.02 34.04
CA SER A 108 29.83 3.47 34.00
C SER A 108 29.46 3.97 32.58
N TYR A 109 28.63 4.98 32.51
CA TYR A 109 28.14 5.55 31.25
C TYR A 109 28.45 7.03 31.18
N THR A 110 28.76 7.52 29.99
CA THR A 110 29.09 8.92 29.72
C THR A 110 27.93 9.72 29.15
N CYS A 111 27.00 9.04 28.47
CA CYS A 111 25.75 9.65 28.04
C CYS A 111 24.64 8.63 27.84
N ALA A 112 23.40 9.11 27.73
CA ALA A 112 22.23 8.33 27.43
C ALA A 112 21.29 9.07 26.46
N ALA A 113 20.57 8.33 25.66
CA ALA A 113 19.51 8.84 24.79
C ALA A 113 18.43 7.76 24.59
N ALA A 114 17.27 8.15 24.10
CA ALA A 114 16.20 7.18 23.86
C ALA A 114 15.42 7.50 22.58
N HIS A 115 14.77 6.47 22.04
CA HIS A 115 13.83 6.63 20.95
C HIS A 115 12.61 5.73 21.10
N TYR A 116 11.52 6.10 20.48
CA TYR A 116 10.26 5.38 20.41
C TYR A 116 9.79 5.33 18.94
N PRO A 117 9.16 4.25 18.48
CA PRO A 117 9.02 2.95 19.17
C PRO A 117 10.36 2.22 19.31
N PHE A 118 10.39 1.14 20.12
CA PHE A 118 11.55 0.25 20.16
C PHE A 118 11.72 -0.42 18.79
N CYS A 119 12.74 -0.01 18.06
CA CYS A 119 13.02 -0.43 16.69
C CYS A 119 14.55 -0.45 16.43
N ALA A 120 14.95 -0.83 15.23
CA ALA A 120 16.35 -0.93 14.81
C ALA A 120 17.01 0.44 14.50
N ALA A 121 16.62 1.52 15.18
CA ALA A 121 17.32 2.79 15.06
C ALA A 121 18.66 2.74 15.82
N THR A 122 19.69 3.38 15.24
CA THR A 122 21.03 3.45 15.82
C THR A 122 21.28 4.82 16.41
N PHE A 123 21.76 4.85 17.64
CA PHE A 123 22.24 6.08 18.29
C PHE A 123 23.76 6.18 18.16
N ASP A 124 24.23 7.24 17.51
CA ASP A 124 25.65 7.64 17.49
C ASP A 124 25.91 8.60 18.67
N ALA A 125 26.59 8.11 19.70
CA ALA A 125 26.85 8.88 20.88
C ALA A 125 27.90 9.97 20.68
N VAL A 126 28.77 9.85 19.68
CA VAL A 126 29.80 10.84 19.34
C VAL A 126 29.19 12.04 18.64
N ASN A 127 28.39 11.76 17.59
CA ASN A 127 27.72 12.79 16.82
C ASN A 127 26.35 13.19 17.41
N LYS A 128 25.85 12.45 18.41
CA LYS A 128 24.57 12.69 19.10
C LYS A 128 23.38 12.63 18.11
N THR A 129 23.39 11.64 17.25
CA THR A 129 22.41 11.49 16.19
C THR A 129 21.71 10.14 16.26
N PHE A 130 20.46 10.11 15.80
CA PHE A 130 19.71 8.86 15.57
C PHE A 130 19.58 8.62 14.07
N THR A 131 19.97 7.44 13.62
CA THR A 131 19.79 7.01 12.22
C THR A 131 18.81 5.85 12.15
N HIS A 132 17.85 5.94 11.24
CA HIS A 132 16.85 4.90 11.04
C HIS A 132 16.42 4.79 9.57
N THR A 133 16.01 3.56 9.19
CA THR A 133 15.38 3.25 7.91
C THR A 133 13.95 2.84 8.17
N TRP A 134 13.00 3.69 7.77
CA TRP A 134 11.57 3.43 7.96
C TRP A 134 10.99 2.58 6.82
N GLY A 135 11.59 2.62 5.62
CA GLY A 135 10.99 2.05 4.41
C GLY A 135 9.72 2.81 4.01
N ASP A 136 8.88 2.21 3.19
CA ASP A 136 7.62 2.83 2.76
C ASP A 136 6.46 2.55 3.73
N ALA A 137 6.58 1.52 4.57
CA ALA A 137 5.54 1.04 5.48
C ALA A 137 5.20 2.03 6.62
N TYR A 138 6.03 3.03 6.88
CA TYR A 138 5.75 4.02 7.91
C TYR A 138 4.56 4.93 7.56
N CYS A 139 4.22 5.06 6.28
CA CYS A 139 3.02 5.75 5.83
C CYS A 139 1.79 4.89 6.16
N SER A 140 1.32 5.00 7.38
CA SER A 140 0.29 4.14 7.97
C SER A 140 -0.69 4.96 8.81
N THR A 141 -1.90 4.43 8.99
CA THR A 141 -2.86 4.95 9.98
C THR A 141 -2.55 4.48 11.40
N ASP A 142 -1.69 3.48 11.55
CA ASP A 142 -1.17 3.04 12.85
C ASP A 142 0.00 3.93 13.30
N LEU A 143 -0.36 5.11 13.78
CA LEU A 143 0.65 6.06 14.26
C LEU A 143 1.41 5.52 15.49
N ALA A 144 0.82 4.65 16.30
CA ALA A 144 1.48 4.09 17.46
C ALA A 144 2.68 3.22 17.07
N ALA A 145 2.61 2.52 15.95
CA ALA A 145 3.70 1.68 15.45
C ALA A 145 4.81 2.47 14.75
N TYR A 146 4.50 3.64 14.17
CA TYR A 146 5.43 4.32 13.27
C TYR A 146 5.77 5.76 13.66
N ASP A 147 5.07 6.38 14.62
CA ASP A 147 5.34 7.77 15.04
C ASP A 147 6.65 7.86 15.81
N PHE A 148 7.74 8.05 15.10
CA PHE A 148 9.07 8.08 15.68
C PHE A 148 9.28 9.31 16.57
N MET A 149 9.71 9.07 17.80
CA MET A 149 10.15 10.09 18.73
C MET A 149 11.59 9.82 19.17
N PHE A 150 12.35 10.86 19.39
CA PHE A 150 13.70 10.80 19.91
C PHE A 150 13.84 11.71 21.15
N SER A 151 14.71 11.34 22.06
CA SER A 151 14.95 12.15 23.25
C SER A 151 16.08 13.15 23.06
N THR A 152 16.13 14.13 23.96
CA THR A 152 17.38 14.85 24.23
C THR A 152 18.46 13.88 24.67
N VAL A 153 19.72 14.22 24.42
CA VAL A 153 20.87 13.45 24.91
C VAL A 153 21.21 13.91 26.33
N TYR A 154 21.28 12.96 27.25
CA TYR A 154 21.79 13.21 28.61
C TYR A 154 23.29 12.99 28.61
N GLU A 155 24.08 14.01 28.96
CA GLU A 155 25.54 14.03 28.79
C GLU A 155 26.31 14.01 30.14
N THR A 156 25.61 13.95 31.27
CA THR A 156 26.27 13.84 32.56
C THR A 156 26.66 12.38 32.84
N PRO A 157 27.93 12.08 33.10
CA PRO A 157 28.35 10.71 33.44
C PRO A 157 27.61 10.17 34.67
N PHE A 158 27.25 8.89 34.63
CA PHE A 158 26.59 8.19 35.73
C PHE A 158 27.05 6.74 35.85
N VAL A 159 26.76 6.12 36.97
CA VAL A 159 27.10 4.73 37.25
C VAL A 159 25.80 3.96 37.52
N VAL A 160 25.71 2.77 36.97
CA VAL A 160 24.72 1.77 37.34
C VAL A 160 25.44 0.69 38.14
N ASP A 161 25.02 0.48 39.36
CA ASP A 161 25.54 -0.55 40.27
C ASP A 161 24.39 -1.44 40.79
N GLU A 162 24.74 -2.36 41.68
CA GLU A 162 23.77 -3.30 42.27
C GLU A 162 22.68 -2.62 43.12
N THR A 163 22.92 -1.37 43.57
CA THR A 163 21.97 -0.61 44.39
C THR A 163 21.07 0.32 43.56
N THR A 164 21.40 0.53 42.31
CA THR A 164 20.67 1.45 41.40
C THR A 164 19.27 0.91 41.13
N THR A 165 18.26 1.69 41.47
CA THR A 165 16.84 1.39 41.17
C THR A 165 16.23 2.37 40.18
N VAL A 166 16.78 3.59 40.09
CA VAL A 166 16.37 4.66 39.20
C VAL A 166 17.59 5.20 38.47
N LEU A 167 17.54 5.29 37.16
CA LEU A 167 18.62 5.95 36.42
C LEU A 167 18.56 7.45 36.63
N PRO A 168 19.69 8.11 36.91
CA PRO A 168 19.75 9.56 37.15
C PRO A 168 19.77 10.33 35.83
N ILE A 169 18.93 9.94 34.86
CA ILE A 169 18.86 10.55 33.53
C ILE A 169 17.55 11.29 33.35
N ALA A 170 17.59 12.45 32.72
CA ALA A 170 16.42 13.23 32.34
C ALA A 170 16.32 13.25 30.81
N LEU A 171 15.26 12.62 30.26
CA LEU A 171 15.03 12.51 28.84
C LEU A 171 13.77 13.27 28.46
N THR A 172 13.89 14.14 27.47
CA THR A 172 12.73 14.85 26.88
C THR A 172 12.51 14.34 25.47
N PHE A 173 11.36 13.71 25.23
CA PHE A 173 11.01 13.17 23.92
C PHE A 173 10.45 14.24 23.00
N ARG A 174 10.79 14.13 21.72
CA ARG A 174 10.35 15.04 20.65
C ARG A 174 9.86 14.23 19.46
N PRO A 175 8.61 14.43 19.00
CA PRO A 175 8.12 13.79 17.78
C PRO A 175 8.90 14.24 16.55
N LEU A 176 9.19 13.29 15.67
CA LEU A 176 9.82 13.57 14.38
C LEU A 176 8.79 13.79 13.29
N MET A 177 7.72 12.99 13.26
CA MET A 177 6.77 13.00 12.16
C MET A 177 5.96 14.30 12.09
N ALA A 178 5.70 14.74 10.87
CA ALA A 178 4.57 15.61 10.55
C ALA A 178 3.31 14.75 10.50
N ARG A 179 2.18 15.26 10.97
CA ARG A 179 0.89 14.55 10.95
C ARG A 179 -0.06 15.20 10.00
N ILE A 180 -0.69 14.43 9.14
CA ILE A 180 -1.65 14.92 8.17
C ILE A 180 -3.00 14.28 8.47
N GLY A 181 -3.94 15.08 9.02
CA GLY A 181 -5.34 14.71 9.14
C GLY A 181 -5.99 14.78 7.76
N MET A 182 -6.38 13.62 7.25
CA MET A 182 -6.98 13.45 5.93
C MET A 182 -8.50 13.44 6.05
N LYS A 183 -9.17 14.12 5.12
CA LYS A 183 -10.61 14.03 4.93
C LYS A 183 -10.92 13.82 3.46
N LEU A 184 -11.45 12.65 3.14
CA LEU A 184 -11.80 12.25 1.77
C LEU A 184 -13.28 12.57 1.53
N ALA A 185 -13.58 13.42 0.56
CA ALA A 185 -14.96 13.75 0.20
C ALA A 185 -15.60 12.67 -0.69
N LEU A 186 -15.57 11.42 -0.21
CA LEU A 186 -16.20 10.27 -0.85
C LEU A 186 -17.70 10.22 -0.56
N GLY A 187 -18.47 9.71 -1.50
CA GLY A 187 -19.87 9.41 -1.36
C GLY A 187 -20.18 8.40 -0.24
N ALA A 188 -21.43 8.32 0.23
CA ALA A 188 -21.80 7.43 1.33
C ALA A 188 -21.50 5.96 1.03
N ASN A 189 -21.72 5.55 -0.22
CA ASN A 189 -21.52 4.17 -0.70
C ASN A 189 -20.09 3.85 -1.14
N GLU A 190 -19.17 4.79 -1.03
CA GLU A 190 -17.77 4.61 -1.45
C GLU A 190 -16.90 4.32 -0.25
N THR A 191 -16.00 3.36 -0.40
CA THR A 191 -15.03 2.98 0.63
C THR A 191 -13.63 3.11 0.04
N PRO A 192 -12.72 3.88 0.65
CA PRO A 192 -11.33 3.92 0.21
C PRO A 192 -10.66 2.58 0.49
N LYS A 193 -9.64 2.25 -0.30
CA LYS A 193 -8.74 1.10 -0.10
C LYS A 193 -7.32 1.58 0.08
N TYR A 194 -6.87 2.46 -0.82
CA TYR A 194 -5.53 3.03 -0.78
C TYR A 194 -5.58 4.55 -0.95
N VAL A 195 -4.69 5.23 -0.24
CA VAL A 195 -4.39 6.65 -0.47
C VAL A 195 -2.91 6.78 -0.74
N THR A 196 -2.56 7.25 -1.94
CA THR A 196 -1.17 7.35 -2.40
C THR A 196 -0.76 8.80 -2.53
N PHE A 197 0.33 9.15 -1.91
CA PHE A 197 0.99 10.45 -2.01
C PHE A 197 2.07 10.37 -3.07
N THR A 198 1.97 11.19 -4.12
CA THR A 198 2.91 11.18 -5.25
C THR A 198 3.39 12.60 -5.50
N PRO A 199 4.57 12.99 -5.01
CA PRO A 199 5.20 14.25 -5.39
C PRO A 199 5.72 14.19 -6.84
N ASP A 200 5.87 15.36 -7.47
CA ASP A 200 6.43 15.46 -8.82
C ASP A 200 7.91 15.04 -8.86
N ASP A 201 8.60 15.19 -7.72
CA ASP A 201 10.02 14.83 -7.56
C ASP A 201 10.18 13.72 -6.50
N ASN A 202 11.32 13.02 -6.52
CA ASN A 202 11.67 12.01 -5.52
C ASN A 202 12.13 12.69 -4.22
N VAL A 203 11.18 13.04 -3.35
CA VAL A 203 11.43 13.88 -2.17
C VAL A 203 10.89 13.34 -0.84
N LEU A 204 10.09 12.26 -0.86
CA LEU A 204 9.55 11.68 0.38
C LEU A 204 10.61 10.81 1.04
N PRO A 205 11.05 11.13 2.28
CA PRO A 205 12.09 10.35 2.93
C PRO A 205 11.60 8.97 3.36
N THR A 206 12.48 7.97 3.24
CA THR A 206 12.28 6.60 3.73
C THR A 206 13.36 6.17 4.70
N ALA A 207 14.46 6.93 4.77
CA ALA A 207 15.53 6.78 5.76
C ALA A 207 16.18 8.12 6.04
N GLY A 208 16.83 8.24 7.19
CA GLY A 208 17.53 9.47 7.52
C GLY A 208 18.13 9.49 8.91
N THR A 209 18.75 10.63 9.22
CA THR A 209 19.41 10.91 10.49
C THR A 209 18.74 12.11 11.17
N VAL A 210 18.48 11.98 12.46
CA VAL A 210 17.94 13.04 13.33
C VAL A 210 19.04 13.50 14.25
N ASN A 211 19.36 14.79 14.23
CA ASN A 211 20.30 15.41 15.14
C ASN A 211 19.65 15.71 16.51
N ALA A 212 20.44 15.93 17.53
CA ALA A 212 19.97 16.26 18.88
C ALA A 212 19.10 17.52 18.94
N ASP A 213 19.30 18.46 18.03
CA ASP A 213 18.46 19.67 17.89
C ASP A 213 17.13 19.42 17.18
N GLY A 214 16.95 18.21 16.63
CA GLY A 214 15.77 17.81 15.89
C GLY A 214 15.83 18.09 14.39
N THR A 215 16.96 18.55 13.87
CA THR A 215 17.17 18.66 12.43
C THR A 215 17.19 17.27 11.79
N PHE A 216 16.41 17.08 10.75
CA PHE A 216 16.32 15.82 10.02
C PHE A 216 17.03 15.94 8.67
N SER A 217 17.86 14.94 8.36
CA SER A 217 18.56 14.80 7.08
C SER A 217 18.19 13.46 6.44
N ALA A 218 17.50 13.48 5.31
CA ALA A 218 17.13 12.28 4.58
C ALA A 218 18.34 11.62 3.93
N SER A 219 18.43 10.29 4.01
CA SER A 219 19.45 9.46 3.33
C SER A 219 18.89 8.58 2.23
N ALA A 220 17.57 8.34 2.23
CA ALA A 220 16.86 7.68 1.14
C ALA A 220 15.52 8.37 0.90
N LEU A 221 15.11 8.42 -0.38
CA LEU A 221 13.91 9.11 -0.84
C LEU A 221 13.10 8.21 -1.75
N THR A 222 11.76 8.43 -1.76
CA THR A 222 10.82 7.82 -2.71
C THR A 222 9.94 8.89 -3.36
N ASN A 223 9.36 8.56 -4.50
CA ASN A 223 8.37 9.39 -5.19
C ASN A 223 6.92 8.90 -4.96
N SER A 224 6.72 7.94 -4.09
CA SER A 224 5.39 7.41 -3.79
C SER A 224 5.33 6.81 -2.39
N LEU A 225 4.31 7.14 -1.63
CA LEU A 225 3.96 6.50 -0.36
C LEU A 225 2.48 6.18 -0.36
N THR A 226 2.13 4.96 0.02
CA THR A 226 0.74 4.50 0.02
C THR A 226 0.33 4.08 1.43
N VAL A 227 -0.85 4.53 1.85
CA VAL A 227 -1.51 4.07 3.06
C VAL A 227 -2.76 3.27 2.71
N GLU A 228 -2.91 2.10 3.31
CA GLU A 228 -4.13 1.31 3.25
C GLU A 228 -5.11 1.78 4.32
N THR A 229 -6.35 2.05 3.94
CA THR A 229 -7.39 2.50 4.88
C THR A 229 -8.78 2.31 4.30
N ASP A 230 -9.73 1.92 5.15
CA ASP A 230 -11.16 1.89 4.87
C ASP A 230 -11.89 3.14 5.40
N ARG A 231 -11.16 4.08 6.01
CA ARG A 231 -11.71 5.27 6.66
C ARG A 231 -11.68 6.47 5.73
N LYS A 232 -12.76 7.25 5.73
CA LYS A 232 -12.84 8.53 5.00
C LYS A 232 -12.15 9.68 5.74
N GLU A 233 -11.98 9.56 7.05
CA GLU A 233 -11.24 10.48 7.90
C GLU A 233 -10.21 9.69 8.72
N PHE A 234 -8.95 10.08 8.62
CA PHE A 234 -7.83 9.43 9.31
C PHE A 234 -6.64 10.37 9.41
N THR A 235 -5.66 10.01 10.21
CA THR A 235 -4.38 10.74 10.30
C THR A 235 -3.24 9.82 9.85
N VAL A 236 -2.31 10.35 9.08
CA VAL A 236 -1.09 9.68 8.66
C VAL A 236 0.13 10.49 9.09
N GLY A 237 1.21 9.80 9.46
CA GLY A 237 2.51 10.41 9.75
C GLY A 237 3.38 10.42 8.49
N LEU A 238 4.02 11.56 8.21
CA LEU A 238 5.06 11.65 7.18
C LEU A 238 6.34 12.22 7.80
N LEU A 239 7.50 11.75 7.32
CA LEU A 239 8.79 12.31 7.70
C LEU A 239 8.91 13.77 7.23
N PRO A 240 9.69 14.60 7.93
CA PRO A 240 9.89 16.00 7.53
C PRO A 240 10.49 16.12 6.13
N VAL A 241 9.99 17.07 5.36
CA VAL A 241 10.47 17.40 4.00
C VAL A 241 10.71 18.89 3.93
N GLY A 242 11.86 19.31 3.38
CA GLY A 242 12.22 20.73 3.32
C GLY A 242 11.32 21.55 2.41
N VAL A 243 11.30 21.21 1.12
CA VAL A 243 10.45 21.84 0.11
C VAL A 243 9.87 20.74 -0.76
N VAL A 244 8.56 20.75 -0.93
CA VAL A 244 7.87 19.90 -1.89
C VAL A 244 7.32 20.79 -2.99
N SER A 245 7.71 20.53 -4.23
CA SER A 245 7.27 21.33 -5.37
C SER A 245 5.76 21.21 -5.57
N LYS A 246 5.29 20.01 -5.78
CA LYS A 246 3.87 19.62 -5.87
C LYS A 246 3.70 18.20 -5.39
N MET A 247 2.57 17.92 -4.78
CA MET A 247 2.20 16.57 -4.37
C MET A 247 0.78 16.27 -4.84
N SER A 248 0.60 15.17 -5.53
CA SER A 248 -0.70 14.62 -5.89
C SER A 248 -1.15 13.61 -4.85
N VAL A 249 -2.45 13.53 -4.59
CA VAL A 249 -3.06 12.50 -3.77
C VAL A 249 -4.01 11.69 -4.63
N HIS A 250 -3.80 10.40 -4.69
CA HIS A 250 -4.64 9.44 -5.39
C HIS A 250 -5.40 8.61 -4.37
N VAL A 251 -6.72 8.54 -4.51
CA VAL A 251 -7.58 7.75 -3.65
C VAL A 251 -8.17 6.60 -4.45
N THR A 252 -7.73 5.38 -4.19
CA THR A 252 -8.28 4.18 -4.81
C THR A 252 -9.37 3.61 -3.90
N THR A 253 -10.54 3.40 -4.45
CA THR A 253 -11.70 2.82 -3.77
C THR A 253 -11.75 1.30 -3.96
N THR A 254 -12.56 0.61 -3.15
CA THR A 254 -12.67 -0.86 -3.19
C THR A 254 -13.25 -1.41 -4.48
N ASP A 255 -13.83 -0.56 -5.35
CA ASP A 255 -14.24 -0.92 -6.71
C ASP A 255 -13.09 -0.85 -7.74
N GLY A 256 -11.86 -0.61 -7.28
CA GLY A 256 -10.65 -0.53 -8.13
C GLY A 256 -10.50 0.76 -8.92
N MET A 257 -11.35 1.76 -8.67
CA MET A 257 -11.27 3.06 -9.33
C MET A 257 -10.49 4.07 -8.49
N THR A 258 -9.83 5.00 -9.16
CA THR A 258 -8.96 5.99 -8.51
C THR A 258 -9.45 7.41 -8.78
N TYR A 259 -9.57 8.21 -7.74
CA TYR A 259 -9.65 9.65 -7.79
C TYR A 259 -8.23 10.21 -7.88
N SER A 260 -7.96 10.99 -8.93
CA SER A 260 -6.67 11.65 -9.13
C SER A 260 -6.88 13.16 -9.01
N ASP A 261 -7.23 13.60 -7.82
CA ASP A 261 -7.55 14.98 -7.58
C ASP A 261 -6.30 15.79 -7.22
N LYS A 262 -5.99 16.69 -8.10
CA LYS A 262 -5.11 17.86 -7.95
C LYS A 262 -3.82 17.72 -7.14
N SER A 263 -2.75 18.05 -7.81
CA SER A 263 -1.52 18.45 -7.14
C SER A 263 -1.75 19.71 -6.30
N PHE A 264 -1.24 19.70 -5.07
CA PHE A 264 -1.20 20.85 -4.19
C PHE A 264 0.25 21.14 -3.80
N GLN A 265 0.58 22.41 -3.55
CA GLN A 265 1.88 22.76 -3.00
C GLN A 265 1.88 22.57 -1.50
N LEU A 266 2.73 21.67 -1.01
CA LEU A 266 3.15 21.67 0.37
C LEU A 266 4.41 22.52 0.50
N ALA A 267 4.34 23.57 1.28
CA ALA A 267 5.50 24.42 1.60
C ALA A 267 6.47 23.73 2.59
N GLY A 268 6.69 22.43 2.43
CA GLY A 268 7.46 21.58 3.32
C GLY A 268 6.64 20.98 4.47
N LEU A 269 7.07 19.83 4.93
CA LEU A 269 6.52 19.17 6.13
C LEU A 269 7.48 19.39 7.29
N LYS A 270 7.02 20.10 8.31
CA LYS A 270 7.82 20.36 9.51
C LYS A 270 7.53 19.27 10.55
N ARG A 271 8.57 18.82 11.25
CA ARG A 271 8.41 17.90 12.37
C ARG A 271 7.40 18.42 13.40
N ASN A 272 6.72 17.52 14.05
CA ASN A 272 5.76 17.80 15.12
C ASN A 272 4.69 18.83 14.73
N THR A 273 4.31 18.87 13.46
CA THR A 273 3.29 19.80 12.95
C THR A 273 2.11 19.02 12.44
N HIS A 274 0.92 19.44 12.83
CA HIS A 274 -0.33 18.87 12.35
C HIS A 274 -0.85 19.68 11.15
N TYR A 275 -1.06 19.00 10.04
CA TYR A 275 -1.66 19.52 8.82
C TYR A 275 -3.04 18.90 8.64
N THR A 276 -3.95 19.62 8.01
CA THR A 276 -5.25 19.10 7.60
C THR A 276 -5.35 19.15 6.08
N MET A 277 -5.80 18.05 5.47
CA MET A 277 -5.95 17.93 4.04
C MET A 277 -7.36 17.44 3.69
N ASN A 278 -8.08 18.23 2.89
CA ASN A 278 -9.35 17.83 2.31
C ASN A 278 -9.13 17.41 0.86
N VAL A 279 -9.45 16.18 0.52
CA VAL A 279 -9.35 15.62 -0.83
C VAL A 279 -10.74 15.60 -1.46
N PRO A 280 -10.98 16.42 -2.51
CA PRO A 280 -12.32 16.63 -3.07
C PRO A 280 -12.75 15.54 -4.07
N CYS A 281 -12.57 14.33 -3.87
CA CYS A 281 -12.89 13.16 -4.71
C CYS A 281 -14.04 13.41 -5.72
N ARG A 282 -13.76 13.99 -6.88
CA ARG A 282 -14.79 14.44 -7.84
C ARG A 282 -15.03 13.48 -8.97
N THR A 283 -13.96 13.10 -9.67
CA THR A 283 -14.01 12.21 -10.84
C THR A 283 -13.12 11.02 -10.58
N LYS A 284 -13.69 9.83 -10.54
CA LYS A 284 -12.92 8.61 -10.41
C LYS A 284 -12.74 7.91 -11.76
N ARG A 285 -11.61 7.26 -11.93
CA ARG A 285 -11.21 6.63 -13.17
C ARG A 285 -10.59 5.26 -12.92
N PHE A 286 -10.96 4.32 -13.74
CA PHE A 286 -10.20 3.10 -13.96
C PHE A 286 -9.37 3.24 -15.24
N MET A 287 -8.14 2.77 -15.22
CA MET A 287 -7.28 2.69 -16.40
C MET A 287 -6.62 1.31 -16.42
N LEU A 288 -6.77 0.62 -17.54
CA LEU A 288 -6.15 -0.69 -17.73
C LEU A 288 -4.63 -0.56 -17.66
N THR A 289 -4.04 -1.19 -16.67
CA THR A 289 -2.60 -1.35 -16.51
C THR A 289 -2.33 -2.83 -16.28
N VAL A 290 -1.52 -3.44 -17.10
CA VAL A 290 -1.13 -4.85 -16.94
C VAL A 290 0.35 -4.89 -16.59
N PRO A 291 0.74 -5.48 -15.47
CA PRO A 291 2.16 -5.62 -15.11
C PRO A 291 2.94 -6.33 -16.19
N ASP A 292 4.21 -5.98 -16.34
CA ASP A 292 5.13 -6.58 -17.31
C ASP A 292 5.18 -8.11 -17.17
N GLY A 293 5.06 -8.81 -18.30
CA GLY A 293 5.12 -10.27 -18.34
C GLY A 293 3.85 -11.00 -17.90
N VAL A 294 2.79 -10.28 -17.54
CA VAL A 294 1.49 -10.87 -17.25
C VAL A 294 0.78 -11.21 -18.56
N ASN A 295 0.54 -12.50 -18.76
CA ASN A 295 -0.27 -13.04 -19.84
C ASN A 295 -1.23 -14.05 -19.24
N SER A 296 -2.41 -13.57 -18.83
CA SER A 296 -3.41 -14.36 -18.15
C SER A 296 -4.57 -14.71 -19.08
N LYS A 297 -4.84 -16.00 -19.19
CA LYS A 297 -5.92 -16.53 -19.99
C LYS A 297 -7.08 -16.94 -19.11
N TYR A 298 -8.25 -16.44 -19.43
CA TYR A 298 -9.49 -16.74 -18.71
C TYR A 298 -10.45 -17.51 -19.63
N GLY A 299 -10.79 -18.74 -19.21
CA GLY A 299 -11.65 -19.60 -20.03
C GLY A 299 -11.00 -20.04 -21.32
N THR A 300 -9.74 -20.35 -21.29
CA THR A 300 -8.99 -20.86 -22.42
C THR A 300 -9.08 -22.37 -22.45
N GLY A 301 -10.02 -22.89 -23.15
CA GLY A 301 -9.91 -24.22 -23.68
C GLY A 301 -9.67 -24.18 -25.18
N THR A 302 -9.42 -25.33 -25.77
CA THR A 302 -9.61 -25.54 -27.17
C THR A 302 -11.02 -25.13 -27.57
N TYR A 303 -11.21 -24.74 -28.81
CA TYR A 303 -12.50 -24.43 -29.42
C TYR A 303 -13.61 -25.37 -28.92
N GLY A 304 -14.49 -24.87 -28.02
CA GLY A 304 -15.51 -25.71 -27.39
C GLY A 304 -15.51 -25.68 -25.86
N ASP A 305 -14.41 -25.33 -25.22
CA ASP A 305 -14.35 -25.30 -23.76
C ASP A 305 -15.06 -24.05 -23.21
N ASN A 306 -15.87 -24.29 -22.20
CA ASN A 306 -16.77 -23.32 -21.59
C ASN A 306 -16.15 -22.75 -20.31
N GLY A 307 -14.92 -22.25 -20.38
CA GLY A 307 -14.26 -21.72 -19.18
C GLY A 307 -14.86 -20.39 -18.75
N PHE A 308 -15.34 -20.35 -17.53
CA PHE A 308 -15.64 -19.16 -16.77
C PHE A 308 -14.62 -19.04 -15.65
N PHE A 309 -14.04 -17.87 -15.48
CA PHE A 309 -13.16 -17.59 -14.36
C PHE A 309 -13.51 -16.24 -13.75
N GLN A 310 -13.70 -16.24 -12.45
CA GLN A 310 -13.55 -15.05 -11.65
C GLN A 310 -12.04 -14.78 -11.53
N VAL A 311 -11.63 -13.56 -11.67
CA VAL A 311 -10.25 -13.19 -11.31
C VAL A 311 -10.15 -13.30 -9.80
N GLU A 312 -9.50 -14.35 -9.36
CA GLU A 312 -9.18 -14.50 -7.96
C GLU A 312 -7.87 -13.75 -7.68
N PRO A 313 -7.72 -13.15 -6.48
CA PRO A 313 -6.54 -12.39 -6.09
C PRO A 313 -5.27 -13.27 -5.89
N GLN A 314 -5.29 -14.51 -6.36
CA GLN A 314 -4.15 -15.44 -6.22
C GLN A 314 -2.91 -15.02 -7.03
N TYR A 315 -3.04 -14.08 -7.96
CA TYR A 315 -1.90 -13.59 -8.76
C TYR A 315 -1.26 -12.36 -8.17
N ASP A 316 -2.03 -11.51 -7.49
CA ASP A 316 -1.57 -10.35 -6.75
C ASP A 316 -2.77 -9.80 -5.97
N PRO A 317 -2.71 -9.68 -4.63
CA PRO A 317 -3.77 -9.05 -3.85
C PRO A 317 -4.01 -7.58 -4.24
N GLU A 318 -3.05 -6.96 -4.94
CA GLU A 318 -3.16 -5.61 -5.49
C GLU A 318 -3.59 -5.60 -6.97
N SER A 319 -3.99 -6.74 -7.53
CA SER A 319 -4.39 -6.85 -8.93
C SER A 319 -5.50 -5.86 -9.28
N ILE A 320 -5.28 -5.10 -10.35
CA ILE A 320 -6.29 -4.18 -10.92
C ILE A 320 -7.55 -4.91 -11.40
N PHE A 321 -7.52 -6.24 -11.48
CA PHE A 321 -8.65 -7.09 -11.89
C PHE A 321 -9.38 -7.74 -10.72
N ASP A 322 -9.06 -7.36 -9.47
CA ASP A 322 -9.82 -7.82 -8.31
C ASP A 322 -11.32 -7.51 -8.49
N GLY A 323 -12.15 -8.54 -8.35
CA GLY A 323 -13.61 -8.45 -8.55
C GLY A 323 -14.10 -8.39 -10.00
N TRP A 324 -13.20 -8.48 -11.00
CA TRP A 324 -13.59 -8.66 -12.39
C TRP A 324 -13.97 -10.11 -12.68
N HIS A 325 -14.87 -10.28 -13.66
CA HIS A 325 -15.23 -11.60 -14.17
C HIS A 325 -15.01 -11.65 -15.68
N PHE A 326 -14.40 -12.72 -16.15
CA PHE A 326 -14.06 -12.91 -17.56
C PHE A 326 -14.61 -14.23 -18.09
N LEU A 327 -15.08 -14.20 -19.32
CA LEU A 327 -15.48 -15.38 -20.10
C LEU A 327 -14.71 -15.36 -21.42
N ARG A 328 -13.94 -16.43 -21.69
CA ARG A 328 -13.16 -16.58 -22.93
C ARG A 328 -12.38 -15.31 -23.31
N SER A 329 -11.59 -14.87 -22.39
CA SER A 329 -10.83 -13.64 -22.52
C SER A 329 -9.35 -13.90 -22.21
N GLU A 330 -8.50 -13.02 -22.69
CA GLU A 330 -7.07 -13.03 -22.41
C GLU A 330 -6.63 -11.61 -22.08
N ILE A 331 -5.82 -11.47 -21.03
CA ILE A 331 -5.23 -10.20 -20.65
C ILE A 331 -3.76 -10.27 -20.99
N LYS A 332 -3.26 -9.29 -21.71
CA LYS A 332 -1.87 -9.23 -22.17
C LYS A 332 -1.23 -7.94 -21.77
N SER A 333 0.02 -8.06 -21.30
CA SER A 333 0.92 -6.92 -21.18
C SER A 333 1.36 -6.44 -22.58
N ASP A 334 1.93 -5.24 -22.61
CA ASP A 334 2.48 -4.64 -23.82
C ASP A 334 3.63 -5.46 -24.43
N LYS A 335 4.37 -6.23 -23.61
CA LYS A 335 5.53 -7.03 -24.01
C LYS A 335 5.17 -8.33 -24.73
N ASP A 336 3.95 -8.83 -24.59
CA ASP A 336 3.49 -10.12 -25.14
C ASP A 336 2.84 -10.01 -26.52
N ALA A 337 3.10 -8.93 -27.25
CA ALA A 337 2.55 -8.74 -28.57
C ALA A 337 3.28 -9.56 -29.62
N ALA A 338 2.55 -10.37 -30.39
CA ALA A 338 3.10 -11.02 -31.56
C ALA A 338 3.44 -10.00 -32.66
N ASP A 339 4.48 -10.30 -33.47
CA ASP A 339 4.79 -9.45 -34.61
C ASP A 339 3.60 -9.36 -35.57
N GLY A 340 3.21 -8.13 -35.91
CA GLY A 340 2.06 -7.83 -36.78
C GLY A 340 0.75 -7.54 -36.04
N ASP A 341 0.72 -7.56 -34.71
CA ASP A 341 -0.44 -7.09 -33.95
C ASP A 341 -0.58 -5.56 -34.07
N VAL A 342 -1.80 -5.11 -34.38
CA VAL A 342 -2.10 -3.67 -34.57
C VAL A 342 -1.93 -2.89 -33.27
N LEU A 343 -2.19 -3.51 -32.12
CA LEU A 343 -2.07 -2.94 -30.79
C LEU A 343 -0.79 -3.40 -30.05
N LYS A 344 0.26 -3.69 -30.80
CA LYS A 344 1.56 -4.02 -30.25
C LYS A 344 2.04 -2.92 -29.29
N ASN A 345 2.67 -3.31 -28.18
CA ASN A 345 3.16 -2.44 -27.12
C ASN A 345 2.06 -1.70 -26.33
N ARG A 346 0.87 -2.29 -26.22
CA ARG A 346 -0.22 -1.75 -25.40
C ARG A 346 -0.81 -2.83 -24.52
N ASN A 347 -1.12 -2.48 -23.29
CA ASN A 347 -1.90 -3.32 -22.40
C ASN A 347 -3.30 -3.54 -22.97
N ARG A 348 -3.79 -4.78 -23.00
CA ARG A 348 -5.05 -5.11 -23.70
C ARG A 348 -5.81 -6.26 -23.07
N ILE A 349 -7.14 -6.18 -23.25
CA ILE A 349 -8.08 -7.27 -23.04
C ILE A 349 -8.42 -7.83 -24.41
N GLN A 350 -8.28 -9.14 -24.60
CA GLN A 350 -8.72 -9.85 -25.80
C GLN A 350 -9.99 -10.63 -25.48
N LEU A 351 -11.02 -10.43 -26.27
CA LEU A 351 -12.28 -11.16 -26.19
C LEU A 351 -12.41 -12.07 -27.39
N GLN A 352 -12.56 -13.37 -27.16
CA GLN A 352 -12.69 -14.34 -28.22
C GLN A 352 -14.05 -14.22 -28.93
N ALA A 353 -14.04 -14.07 -30.25
CA ALA A 353 -15.21 -14.15 -31.08
C ALA A 353 -15.25 -15.53 -31.75
N VAL A 354 -16.16 -16.38 -31.33
CA VAL A 354 -16.42 -17.69 -31.91
C VAL A 354 -17.41 -17.53 -33.06
N SER A 355 -17.23 -18.27 -34.13
CA SER A 355 -17.90 -18.10 -35.43
C SER A 355 -19.44 -17.89 -35.40
N LEU A 356 -19.93 -17.43 -36.53
CA LEU A 356 -21.31 -17.17 -36.87
C LEU A 356 -22.28 -18.30 -36.52
N GLY A 357 -23.45 -17.99 -35.99
CA GLY A 357 -24.55 -18.91 -35.80
C GLY A 357 -25.07 -19.01 -34.38
N THR A 358 -25.59 -20.18 -34.03
CA THR A 358 -26.34 -20.44 -32.78
C THR A 358 -25.53 -20.31 -31.48
N ASN A 359 -24.21 -20.20 -31.56
CA ASN A 359 -23.33 -20.22 -30.35
C ASN A 359 -22.86 -18.84 -29.89
N ARG A 360 -23.62 -17.77 -30.09
CA ARG A 360 -23.28 -16.42 -29.59
C ARG A 360 -23.07 -16.37 -28.08
N ALA A 361 -23.73 -17.27 -27.36
CA ALA A 361 -23.54 -17.40 -25.90
C ALA A 361 -22.08 -17.72 -25.48
N GLN A 362 -21.31 -18.33 -26.38
CA GLN A 362 -19.94 -18.74 -26.11
C GLN A 362 -18.89 -17.67 -26.39
N ASN A 363 -19.27 -16.50 -26.90
CA ASN A 363 -18.34 -15.43 -27.21
C ASN A 363 -17.80 -14.78 -25.93
N GLY A 364 -16.59 -14.22 -26.05
CA GLY A 364 -15.88 -13.56 -24.96
C GLY A 364 -16.69 -12.41 -24.36
N ALA A 365 -16.57 -12.26 -23.06
CA ALA A 365 -17.19 -11.19 -22.28
C ALA A 365 -16.35 -10.84 -21.05
N PHE A 366 -16.54 -9.65 -20.53
CA PHE A 366 -16.11 -9.28 -19.19
C PHE A 366 -17.15 -8.46 -18.45
N VAL A 367 -17.04 -8.46 -17.13
CA VAL A 367 -17.78 -7.61 -16.21
C VAL A 367 -16.82 -7.01 -15.19
N THR A 368 -16.92 -5.69 -14.97
CA THR A 368 -16.10 -4.97 -13.98
C THR A 368 -16.57 -5.27 -12.54
N PRO A 369 -15.82 -4.87 -11.52
CA PRO A 369 -16.33 -4.76 -10.15
C PRO A 369 -17.60 -3.89 -10.09
N PRO A 370 -18.43 -4.02 -9.03
CA PRO A 370 -19.58 -3.14 -8.84
C PRO A 370 -19.10 -1.71 -8.60
N ILE A 371 -19.59 -0.77 -9.39
CA ILE A 371 -19.29 0.65 -9.27
C ILE A 371 -19.91 1.18 -7.96
N GLN A 372 -19.12 1.81 -7.15
CA GLN A 372 -19.57 2.50 -5.95
C GLN A 372 -19.85 3.96 -6.28
N CYS A 373 -21.07 4.42 -6.06
CA CYS A 373 -21.41 5.83 -6.26
C CYS A 373 -22.68 6.20 -5.49
N ASP A 374 -22.87 7.50 -5.27
CA ASP A 374 -24.11 8.02 -4.71
C ASP A 374 -25.01 8.54 -5.83
N GLY A 375 -26.29 8.15 -5.77
CA GLY A 375 -27.29 8.55 -6.76
C GLY A 375 -27.02 7.97 -8.14
N THR A 376 -27.43 8.71 -9.16
CA THR A 376 -27.20 8.37 -10.56
C THR A 376 -26.01 9.14 -11.08
N LYS A 377 -25.06 8.44 -11.69
CA LYS A 377 -23.83 9.00 -12.23
C LYS A 377 -23.72 8.72 -13.73
N THR A 378 -22.88 9.49 -14.40
CA THR A 378 -22.48 9.24 -15.79
C THR A 378 -21.20 8.42 -15.83
N VAL A 379 -21.22 7.32 -16.56
CA VAL A 379 -20.02 6.52 -16.87
C VAL A 379 -19.63 6.76 -18.32
N THR A 380 -18.38 7.12 -18.54
CA THR A 380 -17.79 7.19 -19.89
C THR A 380 -16.72 6.13 -20.02
N VAL A 381 -16.89 5.20 -20.94
CA VAL A 381 -15.95 4.11 -21.27
C VAL A 381 -15.24 4.44 -22.56
N SER A 382 -13.92 4.39 -22.57
CA SER A 382 -13.09 4.63 -23.75
C SER A 382 -12.06 3.54 -23.93
N PHE A 383 -11.81 3.15 -25.15
CA PHE A 383 -10.79 2.16 -25.52
C PHE A 383 -10.38 2.30 -26.99
N THR A 384 -9.22 1.74 -27.32
CA THR A 384 -8.80 1.54 -28.70
C THR A 384 -9.05 0.07 -29.07
N ALA A 385 -9.87 -0.17 -30.08
CA ALA A 385 -10.25 -1.51 -30.53
C ALA A 385 -9.53 -1.91 -31.80
N ALA A 386 -9.15 -3.19 -31.89
CA ALA A 386 -8.68 -3.84 -33.11
C ALA A 386 -9.21 -5.28 -33.17
N THR A 387 -9.17 -5.88 -34.34
CA THR A 387 -9.48 -7.30 -34.51
C THR A 387 -8.24 -8.05 -34.93
N ASN A 388 -8.09 -9.27 -34.41
CA ASN A 388 -7.00 -10.16 -34.77
C ASN A 388 -7.53 -11.42 -35.46
N LYS A 389 -6.82 -11.89 -36.50
CA LYS A 389 -7.15 -13.12 -37.28
C LYS A 389 -8.41 -13.09 -38.15
N LEU A 390 -9.04 -11.94 -38.36
CA LEU A 390 -10.11 -11.82 -39.30
C LEU A 390 -9.57 -11.63 -40.73
N THR A 391 -10.16 -12.30 -41.69
CA THR A 391 -9.82 -12.13 -43.11
C THR A 391 -10.83 -11.26 -43.88
N VAL A 392 -12.07 -11.20 -43.42
CA VAL A 392 -13.16 -10.39 -44.02
C VAL A 392 -14.19 -10.05 -42.94
N GLY A 393 -14.75 -8.84 -42.93
CA GLY A 393 -15.85 -8.42 -42.07
C GLY A 393 -15.46 -7.63 -40.84
N SER A 394 -16.28 -7.69 -39.81
CA SER A 394 -16.09 -6.96 -38.56
C SER A 394 -16.49 -7.79 -37.36
N VAL A 395 -15.94 -7.43 -36.19
CA VAL A 395 -16.41 -7.94 -34.90
C VAL A 395 -17.41 -6.96 -34.32
N GLN A 396 -18.60 -7.44 -34.03
CA GLN A 396 -19.63 -6.67 -33.35
C GLN A 396 -19.65 -7.00 -31.87
N TYR A 397 -19.85 -6.00 -31.03
CA TYR A 397 -19.94 -6.12 -29.59
C TYR A 397 -21.10 -5.30 -29.03
N ARG A 398 -21.49 -5.68 -27.80
CA ARG A 398 -22.46 -4.92 -27.01
C ARG A 398 -21.77 -4.54 -25.68
N ILE A 399 -21.92 -3.29 -25.28
CA ILE A 399 -21.42 -2.76 -24.04
C ILE A 399 -22.51 -1.98 -23.32
N GLY A 400 -22.57 -2.08 -21.99
CA GLY A 400 -23.58 -1.39 -21.18
C GLY A 400 -23.38 -1.69 -19.71
N VAL A 401 -24.43 -1.52 -18.93
CA VAL A 401 -24.42 -1.75 -17.48
C VAL A 401 -25.26 -2.97 -17.11
N THR A 402 -24.92 -3.63 -16.01
CA THR A 402 -25.70 -4.75 -15.48
C THR A 402 -26.80 -4.25 -14.54
N ASN A 403 -27.71 -5.15 -14.17
CA ASN A 403 -28.59 -4.90 -13.02
C ASN A 403 -27.79 -4.76 -11.74
N ASN A 404 -28.28 -3.94 -10.82
CA ASN A 404 -27.71 -3.80 -9.48
C ASN A 404 -27.85 -5.11 -8.70
N GLY A 405 -26.79 -5.50 -7.97
CA GLY A 405 -26.77 -6.70 -7.12
C GLY A 405 -26.80 -8.02 -7.91
N ALA A 406 -26.52 -8.01 -9.22
CA ALA A 406 -26.49 -9.22 -10.03
C ALA A 406 -25.43 -10.21 -9.53
N ASP A 407 -25.83 -11.45 -9.34
CA ASP A 407 -24.90 -12.56 -9.11
C ASP A 407 -24.23 -12.94 -10.42
N ILE A 408 -22.93 -12.75 -10.51
CA ILE A 408 -22.16 -12.94 -11.73
C ILE A 408 -21.74 -14.42 -11.82
N SER A 409 -22.39 -15.13 -12.71
CA SER A 409 -22.11 -16.52 -13.03
C SER A 409 -21.70 -16.67 -14.50
N GLU A 410 -21.26 -17.86 -14.88
CA GLU A 410 -21.00 -18.18 -16.28
C GLU A 410 -22.23 -17.94 -17.16
N ASN A 411 -23.42 -18.40 -16.69
CA ASN A 411 -24.67 -18.21 -17.41
C ASN A 411 -25.03 -16.72 -17.52
N PHE A 412 -24.71 -15.93 -16.50
CA PHE A 412 -24.86 -14.47 -16.54
C PHE A 412 -24.04 -13.87 -17.69
N LEU A 413 -22.75 -14.20 -17.77
CA LEU A 413 -21.86 -13.71 -18.83
C LEU A 413 -22.22 -14.20 -20.23
N ARG A 414 -22.93 -15.32 -20.34
CA ARG A 414 -23.38 -15.87 -21.60
C ARG A 414 -24.59 -15.14 -22.19
N SER A 415 -25.42 -14.48 -21.36
CA SER A 415 -26.63 -13.78 -21.81
C SER A 415 -26.35 -12.33 -22.18
N PHE A 416 -26.93 -11.86 -23.27
CA PHE A 416 -26.95 -10.45 -23.66
C PHE A 416 -28.05 -9.65 -22.94
N ASP A 417 -29.06 -10.33 -22.40
CA ASP A 417 -30.17 -9.70 -21.68
C ASP A 417 -29.72 -9.09 -20.36
N ASN A 418 -28.55 -9.48 -19.88
CA ASN A 418 -27.93 -8.94 -18.68
C ASN A 418 -27.21 -7.60 -18.92
N ILE A 419 -27.07 -7.17 -20.16
CA ILE A 419 -26.52 -5.85 -20.52
C ILE A 419 -27.67 -4.88 -20.72
N GLN A 420 -27.87 -4.00 -19.78
CA GLN A 420 -28.90 -2.96 -19.83
C GLN A 420 -28.32 -1.65 -20.37
N SER A 421 -29.21 -0.78 -20.86
CA SER A 421 -28.79 0.49 -21.46
C SER A 421 -27.66 0.29 -22.49
N SER A 422 -27.73 -0.83 -23.22
CA SER A 422 -26.62 -1.28 -24.04
C SER A 422 -26.48 -0.44 -25.31
N LEU A 423 -25.23 -0.20 -25.67
CA LEU A 423 -24.83 0.34 -26.95
C LEU A 423 -24.13 -0.75 -27.76
N GLU A 424 -24.38 -0.76 -29.06
CA GLU A 424 -23.71 -1.64 -30.00
C GLU A 424 -22.55 -0.92 -30.65
N GLY A 425 -21.47 -1.67 -30.87
CA GLY A 425 -20.28 -1.17 -31.54
C GLY A 425 -19.75 -2.20 -32.51
N GLU A 426 -18.99 -1.72 -33.46
CA GLU A 426 -18.34 -2.52 -34.48
C GLU A 426 -16.88 -2.16 -34.58
N CYS A 427 -16.02 -3.18 -34.62
CA CYS A 427 -14.61 -3.03 -34.90
C CYS A 427 -14.35 -3.61 -36.30
N PRO A 428 -13.88 -2.78 -37.23
CA PRO A 428 -13.58 -3.23 -38.57
C PRO A 428 -12.37 -4.15 -38.60
N TRP A 429 -12.19 -4.78 -39.70
CA TRP A 429 -11.18 -5.77 -40.00
C TRP A 429 -9.72 -5.31 -39.71
N LYS A 430 -8.85 -6.27 -39.39
CA LYS A 430 -7.44 -6.12 -39.04
C LYS A 430 -6.64 -5.18 -39.95
N HIS A 431 -6.82 -5.24 -41.25
CA HIS A 431 -6.03 -4.41 -42.17
C HIS A 431 -6.45 -2.95 -42.23
N SER A 432 -7.54 -2.57 -41.58
CA SER A 432 -7.97 -1.17 -41.50
C SER A 432 -7.38 -0.42 -40.29
N GLY A 433 -6.60 -1.11 -39.42
CA GLY A 433 -5.98 -0.53 -38.25
C GLY A 433 -6.87 -0.60 -37.02
N SER A 434 -6.52 0.18 -36.01
CA SER A 434 -7.29 0.33 -34.78
C SER A 434 -8.30 1.47 -34.85
N VAL A 435 -9.35 1.39 -34.07
CA VAL A 435 -10.37 2.44 -33.94
C VAL A 435 -10.59 2.80 -32.48
N SER A 436 -10.61 4.09 -32.19
CA SER A 436 -10.98 4.58 -30.85
C SER A 436 -12.49 4.57 -30.69
N ARG A 437 -12.97 4.17 -29.53
CA ARG A 437 -14.38 4.13 -29.17
C ARG A 437 -14.61 4.77 -27.83
N THR A 438 -15.73 5.47 -27.72
CA THR A 438 -16.21 6.06 -26.47
C THR A 438 -17.71 5.80 -26.35
N HIS A 439 -18.13 5.30 -25.21
CA HIS A 439 -19.53 5.01 -24.88
C HIS A 439 -19.87 5.65 -23.54
N THR A 440 -21.07 6.20 -23.45
CA THR A 440 -21.54 6.88 -22.23
C THR A 440 -22.86 6.28 -21.77
N PHE A 441 -22.96 5.96 -20.48
CA PHE A 441 -24.12 5.37 -19.84
C PHE A 441 -24.45 6.11 -18.55
N THR A 442 -25.65 5.93 -18.03
CA THR A 442 -25.96 6.21 -16.64
C THR A 442 -25.77 4.97 -15.79
N VAL A 443 -25.28 5.15 -14.55
CA VAL A 443 -25.04 4.07 -13.60
C VAL A 443 -25.52 4.48 -12.20
N THR A 444 -25.98 3.49 -11.46
CA THR A 444 -26.29 3.61 -10.02
C THR A 444 -25.40 2.67 -9.21
N ASN A 445 -25.34 2.89 -7.91
CA ASN A 445 -24.51 2.10 -7.00
C ASN A 445 -24.74 0.60 -7.15
N GLY A 446 -23.64 -0.17 -7.26
CA GLY A 446 -23.67 -1.63 -7.39
C GLY A 446 -23.83 -2.15 -8.82
N GLN A 447 -24.12 -1.30 -9.80
CA GLN A 447 -24.09 -1.70 -11.20
C GLN A 447 -22.66 -1.90 -11.69
N ARG A 448 -22.50 -2.71 -12.74
CA ARG A 448 -21.19 -3.06 -13.31
C ARG A 448 -21.20 -2.75 -14.80
N ILE A 449 -20.06 -2.42 -15.39
CA ILE A 449 -19.90 -2.37 -16.83
C ILE A 449 -19.75 -3.81 -17.35
N MET A 450 -20.52 -4.17 -18.36
CA MET A 450 -20.42 -5.44 -19.05
C MET A 450 -20.19 -5.22 -20.53
N MET A 451 -19.24 -5.95 -21.09
CA MET A 451 -19.01 -6.00 -22.54
C MET A 451 -18.99 -7.44 -23.01
N LYS A 452 -19.61 -7.67 -24.17
CA LYS A 452 -19.71 -8.99 -24.79
C LYS A 452 -19.62 -8.88 -26.30
N VAL A 453 -18.84 -9.75 -26.92
CA VAL A 453 -18.81 -9.94 -28.36
C VAL A 453 -20.02 -10.75 -28.80
N TYR A 454 -20.73 -10.34 -29.85
CA TYR A 454 -21.91 -11.06 -30.30
C TYR A 454 -21.88 -11.52 -31.74
N SER A 455 -21.04 -10.97 -32.60
CA SER A 455 -20.87 -11.52 -33.94
C SER A 455 -19.45 -11.31 -34.46
N SER A 456 -19.08 -12.13 -35.41
CA SER A 456 -17.91 -11.93 -36.27
C SER A 456 -18.31 -12.15 -37.72
N GLY A 457 -17.84 -11.32 -38.61
CA GLY A 457 -18.18 -11.37 -40.04
C GLY A 457 -17.52 -12.48 -40.85
N GLY A 458 -16.70 -13.34 -40.26
CA GLY A 458 -15.96 -14.39 -40.94
C GLY A 458 -16.07 -15.74 -40.23
N GLY A 459 -16.06 -16.83 -40.97
CA GLY A 459 -16.19 -18.21 -40.45
C GLY A 459 -15.03 -18.71 -39.58
N THR A 460 -14.07 -17.88 -39.23
CA THR A 460 -12.91 -18.24 -38.43
C THR A 460 -12.93 -17.56 -37.06
N PRO A 461 -12.53 -18.23 -35.98
CA PRO A 461 -12.36 -17.60 -34.67
C PRO A 461 -11.42 -16.40 -34.77
N CYS A 462 -11.86 -15.29 -34.25
CA CYS A 462 -11.07 -14.06 -34.14
C CYS A 462 -11.15 -13.50 -32.72
N HIS A 463 -10.36 -12.48 -32.45
CA HIS A 463 -10.39 -11.78 -31.19
C HIS A 463 -10.74 -10.31 -31.43
N LEU A 464 -11.53 -9.75 -30.52
CA LEU A 464 -11.65 -8.31 -30.33
C LEU A 464 -10.61 -7.93 -29.29
N GLU A 465 -9.68 -7.07 -29.65
CA GLU A 465 -8.66 -6.53 -28.77
C GLU A 465 -9.05 -5.11 -28.33
N LEU A 466 -8.91 -4.84 -27.03
CA LEU A 466 -9.23 -3.58 -26.40
C LEU A 466 -7.99 -3.08 -25.66
N ALA A 467 -7.33 -2.07 -26.22
CA ALA A 467 -6.21 -1.40 -25.55
C ALA A 467 -6.66 -0.06 -24.96
N ASP A 468 -5.86 0.44 -24.01
CA ASP A 468 -6.12 1.70 -23.29
C ASP A 468 -7.52 1.77 -22.70
N PHE A 469 -8.05 0.63 -22.29
CA PHE A 469 -9.38 0.55 -21.72
C PHE A 469 -9.47 1.38 -20.45
N THR A 470 -10.35 2.35 -20.48
CA THR A 470 -10.59 3.25 -19.35
C THR A 470 -12.07 3.46 -19.16
N TYR A 471 -12.50 3.70 -17.93
CA TYR A 471 -13.79 4.28 -17.65
C TYR A 471 -13.73 5.30 -16.52
N THR A 472 -14.54 6.34 -16.65
CA THR A 472 -14.69 7.41 -15.65
C THR A 472 -16.10 7.44 -15.13
N VAL A 473 -16.28 7.86 -13.86
CA VAL A 473 -17.58 8.06 -13.21
C VAL A 473 -17.64 9.49 -12.68
N GLU A 474 -18.64 10.24 -13.12
CA GLU A 474 -18.85 11.66 -12.78
C GLU A 474 -20.23 11.92 -12.18
#